data_61fd6bf3ddb7947a60e43f3415273d68
#
_entry.id   61fd6bf3ddb7947a60e43f3415273d68
#
_cell.length_a   1.000
_cell.length_b   1.000
_cell.length_c   1.000
_cell.angle_alpha   90.00
_cell.angle_beta   90.00
_cell.angle_gamma   90.00
#
_symmetry.space_group_name_H-M   'P 1'
#
loop_
_entity.id
_entity.type
_entity.pdbx_description
1 polymer ?
#
loop_
_entity_poly.entity_id
_entity_poly.type
_entity_poly.pdbx_seq_one_letter_code
_entity_poly.pdbx_strand_id
1 'polypeptide(L)'
;MSTIIVDASVGVKWFLPEVHAAEARAWRHGGDELHVPAFFFDLEIANVLWKKLHRAEVSREDADLILGQLPSLPVSRHPEAALLASAFDLADRTQRTVYDCLYLALAVQLGGRMLTADERLYHSLAAAPFAPYVVWVADAPASV
;
A
#
# COMPACT_ATOMS: atom_id res chain seq x y z
N MET A 1 8.78 5.13 -16.46
CA MET A 1 7.73 4.42 -15.74
C MET A 1 8.36 3.65 -14.59
N SER A 2 7.94 3.93 -13.36
CA SER A 2 8.49 3.27 -12.18
C SER A 2 7.58 2.14 -11.72
N THR A 3 8.16 1.18 -11.01
CA THR A 3 7.42 0.10 -10.36
C THR A 3 7.11 0.54 -8.93
N ILE A 4 5.84 0.67 -8.62
CA ILE A 4 5.37 1.14 -7.32
C ILE A 4 4.53 0.05 -6.66
N ILE A 5 4.90 -0.29 -5.44
CA ILE A 5 4.13 -1.21 -4.61
C ILE A 5 3.25 -0.38 -3.68
N VAL A 6 1.94 -0.54 -3.80
CA VAL A 6 0.98 0.30 -3.08
C VAL A 6 0.61 -0.35 -1.76
N ASP A 7 0.96 0.30 -0.66
CA ASP A 7 0.51 -0.08 0.67
C ASP A 7 -0.99 0.25 0.81
N ALA A 8 -1.72 -0.55 1.57
CA ALA A 8 -3.15 -0.34 1.80
C ALA A 8 -3.45 1.04 2.40
N SER A 9 -2.53 1.63 3.15
CA SER A 9 -2.69 2.99 3.68
C SER A 9 -2.88 4.03 2.58
N VAL A 10 -2.30 3.79 1.41
CA VAL A 10 -2.50 4.63 0.21
C VAL A 10 -3.75 4.21 -0.55
N GLY A 11 -3.92 2.90 -0.76
CA GLY A 11 -5.05 2.38 -1.52
C GLY A 11 -6.41 2.81 -0.97
N VAL A 12 -6.56 2.84 0.34
CA VAL A 12 -7.81 3.26 0.98
C VAL A 12 -8.13 4.74 0.67
N LYS A 13 -7.12 5.57 0.47
CA LYS A 13 -7.29 6.99 0.15
C LYS A 13 -7.79 7.23 -1.29
N TRP A 14 -7.77 6.22 -2.12
CA TRP A 14 -8.38 6.29 -3.45
C TRP A 14 -9.90 6.36 -3.38
N PHE A 15 -10.49 5.92 -2.28
CA PHE A 15 -11.93 5.79 -2.10
C PHE A 15 -12.51 6.74 -1.06
N LEU A 16 -11.70 7.21 -0.10
CA LEU A 16 -12.17 7.97 1.05
C LEU A 16 -11.51 9.34 1.13
N PRO A 17 -12.24 10.37 1.60
CA PRO A 17 -11.69 11.72 1.74
C PRO A 17 -10.85 11.81 3.01
N GLU A 18 -9.57 11.50 2.89
CA GLU A 18 -8.61 11.54 3.99
C GLU A 18 -7.47 12.49 3.69
N VAL A 19 -6.64 12.77 4.68
CA VAL A 19 -5.38 13.49 4.49
C VAL A 19 -4.57 12.77 3.42
N HIS A 20 -3.98 13.53 2.50
CA HIS A 20 -3.21 13.03 1.35
C HIS A 20 -4.02 12.22 0.33
N ALA A 21 -5.34 12.31 0.34
CA ALA A 21 -6.15 11.62 -0.67
C ALA A 21 -5.88 12.12 -2.08
N ALA A 22 -5.65 13.44 -2.24
CA ALA A 22 -5.33 14.01 -3.56
C ALA A 22 -3.98 13.48 -4.07
N GLU A 23 -2.99 13.41 -3.20
CA GLU A 23 -1.67 12.87 -3.55
C GLU A 23 -1.77 11.38 -3.89
N ALA A 24 -2.52 10.62 -3.11
CA ALA A 24 -2.74 9.20 -3.38
C ALA A 24 -3.37 8.97 -4.77
N ARG A 25 -4.35 9.79 -5.13
CA ARG A 25 -4.97 9.72 -6.46
C ARG A 25 -4.00 10.12 -7.57
N ALA A 26 -3.12 11.09 -7.31
CA ALA A 26 -2.09 11.46 -8.27
C ALA A 26 -1.15 10.28 -8.57
N TRP A 27 -0.78 9.50 -7.56
CA TRP A 27 -0.01 8.27 -7.77
C TRP A 27 -0.76 7.24 -8.59
N ARG A 28 -2.05 7.08 -8.36
CA ARG A 28 -2.88 6.14 -9.11
C ARG A 28 -2.91 6.47 -10.61
N HIS A 29 -2.95 7.73 -10.95
CA HIS A 29 -3.13 8.20 -12.33
C HIS A 29 -1.84 8.73 -12.96
N GLY A 30 -0.70 8.55 -12.30
CA GLY A 30 0.57 9.13 -12.72
C GLY A 30 1.33 8.35 -13.79
N GLY A 31 0.83 7.22 -14.25
CA GLY A 31 1.47 6.43 -15.31
C GLY A 31 2.46 5.38 -14.80
N ASP A 32 2.74 5.31 -13.51
CA ASP A 32 3.58 4.26 -12.94
C ASP A 32 2.85 2.92 -12.92
N GLU A 33 3.60 1.83 -12.95
CA GLU A 33 3.05 0.49 -12.76
C GLU A 33 2.78 0.27 -11.27
N LEU A 34 1.53 -0.06 -10.95
CA LEU A 34 1.11 -0.30 -9.57
C LEU A 34 0.98 -1.79 -9.29
N HIS A 35 1.59 -2.23 -8.21
CA HIS A 35 1.65 -3.64 -7.80
C HIS A 35 1.24 -3.78 -6.34
N VAL A 36 0.57 -4.88 -6.00
CA VAL A 36 0.12 -5.16 -4.64
C VAL A 36 0.24 -6.66 -4.34
N PRO A 37 0.36 -7.04 -3.06
CA PRO A 37 0.12 -8.42 -2.64
C PRO A 37 -1.34 -8.81 -2.95
N ALA A 38 -1.55 -9.96 -3.61
CA ALA A 38 -2.81 -10.30 -4.27
C ALA A 38 -4.02 -10.30 -3.34
N PHE A 39 -3.87 -10.88 -2.14
CA PHE A 39 -4.99 -11.01 -1.20
C PHE A 39 -4.86 -10.02 -0.04
N PHE A 40 -3.66 -9.81 0.44
CA PHE A 40 -3.41 -9.05 1.65
C PHE A 40 -3.80 -7.57 1.50
N PHE A 41 -3.57 -6.99 0.33
CA PHE A 41 -3.96 -5.61 0.03
C PHE A 41 -5.47 -5.42 0.22
N ASP A 42 -6.28 -6.29 -0.38
CA ASP A 42 -7.73 -6.21 -0.26
C ASP A 42 -8.18 -6.46 1.17
N LEU A 43 -7.56 -7.41 1.85
CA LEU A 43 -7.87 -7.74 3.23
C LEU A 43 -7.62 -6.55 4.17
N GLU A 44 -6.50 -5.87 4.00
CA GLU A 44 -6.20 -4.68 4.81
C GLU A 44 -7.18 -3.55 4.55
N ILE A 45 -7.53 -3.30 3.29
CA ILE A 45 -8.53 -2.29 2.95
C ILE A 45 -9.87 -2.64 3.58
N ALA A 46 -10.29 -3.90 3.47
CA ALA A 46 -11.53 -4.35 4.10
C ALA A 46 -11.52 -4.11 5.61
N ASN A 47 -10.40 -4.36 6.26
CA ASN A 47 -10.28 -4.15 7.70
C ASN A 47 -10.33 -2.66 8.07
N VAL A 48 -9.73 -1.79 7.29
CA VAL A 48 -9.83 -0.33 7.48
C VAL A 48 -11.29 0.11 7.33
N LEU A 49 -11.98 -0.38 6.30
CA LEU A 49 -13.40 -0.08 6.08
C LEU A 49 -14.25 -0.56 7.24
N TRP A 50 -13.98 -1.75 7.77
CA TRP A 50 -14.70 -2.28 8.92
C TRP A 50 -14.54 -1.38 10.15
N LYS A 51 -13.32 -0.92 10.43
CA LYS A 51 -13.07 0.00 11.54
C LYS A 51 -13.82 1.32 11.37
N LYS A 52 -13.83 1.87 10.16
CA LYS A 52 -14.53 3.11 9.86
C LYS A 52 -16.05 2.94 9.94
N LEU A 53 -16.56 1.82 9.47
CA LEU A 53 -17.97 1.48 9.60
C LEU A 53 -18.39 1.40 11.08
N HIS A 54 -17.56 0.76 11.88
CA HIS A 54 -17.81 0.60 13.31
C HIS A 54 -17.80 1.95 14.06
N ARG A 55 -17.05 2.93 13.56
CA ARG A 55 -17.00 4.30 14.12
C ARG A 55 -18.02 5.23 13.46
N ALA A 56 -18.88 4.72 12.61
CA ALA A 56 -19.86 5.51 11.85
C ALA A 56 -19.21 6.57 10.94
N GLU A 57 -17.99 6.34 10.49
CA GLU A 57 -17.25 7.22 9.57
C GLU A 57 -17.52 6.90 8.11
N VAL A 58 -18.09 5.74 7.83
CA VAL A 58 -18.50 5.31 6.49
C VAL A 58 -19.80 4.52 6.63
N SER A 59 -20.70 4.65 5.66
CA SER A 59 -21.94 3.86 5.66
C SER A 59 -21.67 2.43 5.17
N ARG A 60 -22.55 1.50 5.52
CA ARG A 60 -22.46 0.12 5.00
C ARG A 60 -22.58 0.09 3.49
N GLU A 61 -23.45 0.93 2.92
CA GLU A 61 -23.64 1.03 1.49
C GLU A 61 -22.35 1.45 0.80
N ASP A 62 -21.68 2.49 1.30
CA ASP A 62 -20.43 2.97 0.73
C ASP A 62 -19.31 1.94 0.90
N ALA A 63 -19.24 1.28 2.05
CA ALA A 63 -18.26 0.23 2.27
C ALA A 63 -18.43 -0.92 1.26
N ASP A 64 -19.67 -1.35 1.04
CA ASP A 64 -19.97 -2.42 0.07
C ASP A 64 -19.58 -2.00 -1.36
N LEU A 65 -19.83 -0.75 -1.73
CA LEU A 65 -19.44 -0.23 -3.04
C LEU A 65 -17.92 -0.26 -3.21
N ILE A 66 -17.17 0.15 -2.20
CA ILE A 66 -15.71 0.14 -2.25
C ILE A 66 -15.18 -1.29 -2.38
N LEU A 67 -15.69 -2.21 -1.56
CA LEU A 67 -15.30 -3.62 -1.64
C LEU A 67 -15.54 -4.18 -3.03
N GLY A 68 -16.68 -3.84 -3.64
CA GLY A 68 -17.03 -4.29 -4.99
C GLY A 68 -16.10 -3.74 -6.08
N GLN A 69 -15.44 -2.64 -5.85
CA GLN A 69 -14.51 -2.03 -6.81
C GLN A 69 -13.09 -2.59 -6.73
N LEU A 70 -12.71 -3.24 -5.63
CA LEU A 70 -11.33 -3.72 -5.44
C LEU A 70 -10.85 -4.64 -6.57
N PRO A 71 -11.64 -5.63 -7.05
CA PRO A 71 -11.17 -6.50 -8.14
C PRO A 71 -10.88 -5.76 -9.44
N SER A 72 -11.47 -4.58 -9.64
CA SER A 72 -11.34 -3.82 -10.88
C SER A 72 -10.23 -2.77 -10.83
N LEU A 73 -9.50 -2.68 -9.74
CA LEU A 73 -8.40 -1.72 -9.63
C LEU A 73 -7.30 -2.03 -10.63
N PRO A 74 -6.68 -1.00 -11.23
CA PRO A 74 -5.60 -1.17 -12.21
C PRO A 74 -4.27 -1.46 -11.53
N VAL A 75 -4.19 -2.55 -10.79
CA VAL A 75 -3.00 -2.99 -10.07
C VAL A 75 -2.65 -4.43 -10.46
N SER A 76 -1.35 -4.71 -10.52
CA SER A 76 -0.86 -6.08 -10.70
C SER A 76 -0.78 -6.77 -9.36
N ARG A 77 -1.34 -7.97 -9.26
CA ARG A 77 -1.48 -8.70 -8.00
C ARG A 77 -0.51 -9.86 -7.96
N HIS A 78 0.21 -9.99 -6.84
CA HIS A 78 1.27 -10.99 -6.67
C HIS A 78 0.94 -11.91 -5.48
N PRO A 79 1.00 -13.24 -5.65
CA PRO A 79 0.70 -14.18 -4.56
C PRO A 79 1.64 -14.00 -3.38
N GLU A 80 1.09 -13.87 -2.20
CA GLU A 80 1.87 -13.63 -0.96
C GLU A 80 2.72 -14.83 -0.55
N ALA A 81 2.29 -16.04 -0.89
CA ALA A 81 3.01 -17.23 -0.46
C ALA A 81 4.50 -17.18 -0.87
N ALA A 82 4.78 -16.63 -2.04
CA ALA A 82 6.15 -16.49 -2.53
C ALA A 82 6.97 -15.43 -1.78
N LEU A 83 6.31 -14.56 -1.02
CA LEU A 83 6.95 -13.46 -0.29
C LEU A 83 7.16 -13.76 1.19
N LEU A 84 6.60 -14.85 1.70
CA LEU A 84 6.53 -15.09 3.14
C LEU A 84 7.91 -15.15 3.80
N ALA A 85 8.84 -15.92 3.24
CA ALA A 85 10.18 -16.05 3.80
C ALA A 85 10.93 -14.72 3.78
N SER A 86 10.85 -13.97 2.68
CA SER A 86 11.49 -12.66 2.57
C SER A 86 10.88 -11.65 3.54
N ALA A 87 9.55 -11.66 3.67
CA ALA A 87 8.86 -10.77 4.59
C ALA A 87 9.24 -11.05 6.04
N PHE A 88 9.37 -12.32 6.40
CA PHE A 88 9.79 -12.72 7.74
C PHE A 88 11.22 -12.23 8.04
N ASP A 89 12.14 -12.43 7.10
CA ASP A 89 13.52 -11.95 7.25
C ASP A 89 13.58 -10.43 7.39
N LEU A 90 12.83 -9.71 6.55
CA LEU A 90 12.77 -8.26 6.63
C LEU A 90 12.14 -7.78 7.94
N ALA A 91 11.14 -8.47 8.45
CA ALA A 91 10.53 -8.15 9.73
C ALA A 91 11.55 -8.24 10.87
N ASP A 92 12.37 -9.27 10.87
CA ASP A 92 13.43 -9.43 11.86
C ASP A 92 14.48 -8.32 11.76
N ARG A 93 14.85 -7.95 10.55
CA ARG A 93 15.87 -6.92 10.29
C ARG A 93 15.39 -5.51 10.55
N THR A 94 14.11 -5.22 10.31
CA THR A 94 13.56 -3.87 10.43
C THR A 94 12.81 -3.63 11.73
N GLN A 95 12.47 -4.70 12.47
CA GLN A 95 11.59 -4.66 13.64
C GLN A 95 10.21 -4.10 13.31
N ARG A 96 9.77 -4.30 12.07
CA ARG A 96 8.40 -4.05 11.61
C ARG A 96 7.68 -5.39 11.47
N THR A 97 6.35 -5.34 11.40
CA THR A 97 5.55 -6.58 11.31
C THR A 97 5.77 -7.29 9.97
N VAL A 98 5.49 -8.60 9.95
CA VAL A 98 5.48 -9.36 8.70
C VAL A 98 4.48 -8.75 7.71
N TYR A 99 3.36 -8.23 8.21
CA TYR A 99 2.34 -7.57 7.39
C TYR A 99 2.92 -6.37 6.63
N ASP A 100 3.60 -5.46 7.32
CA ASP A 100 4.28 -4.32 6.69
C ASP A 100 5.34 -4.79 5.71
N CYS A 101 6.08 -5.82 6.08
CA CYS A 101 7.20 -6.33 5.30
C CYS A 101 6.78 -7.16 4.08
N LEU A 102 5.52 -7.53 3.94
CA LEU A 102 5.02 -8.11 2.68
C LEU A 102 5.14 -7.11 1.53
N TYR A 103 4.77 -5.87 1.78
CA TYR A 103 4.90 -4.80 0.77
C TYR A 103 6.37 -4.51 0.47
N LEU A 104 7.20 -4.42 1.50
CA LEU A 104 8.64 -4.19 1.31
C LEU A 104 9.30 -5.33 0.55
N ALA A 105 8.94 -6.58 0.87
CA ALA A 105 9.46 -7.77 0.18
C ALA A 105 9.12 -7.73 -1.31
N LEU A 106 7.90 -7.33 -1.64
CA LEU A 106 7.49 -7.19 -3.03
C LEU A 106 8.28 -6.09 -3.74
N ALA A 107 8.51 -4.96 -3.05
CA ALA A 107 9.33 -3.88 -3.59
C ALA A 107 10.76 -4.35 -3.90
N VAL A 108 11.38 -5.06 -2.98
CA VAL A 108 12.73 -5.60 -3.18
C VAL A 108 12.75 -6.60 -4.35
N GLN A 109 11.77 -7.51 -4.39
CA GLN A 109 11.69 -8.52 -5.44
C GLN A 109 11.55 -7.91 -6.83
N LEU A 110 10.73 -6.88 -6.97
CA LEU A 110 10.45 -6.25 -8.26
C LEU A 110 11.41 -5.12 -8.62
N GLY A 111 12.33 -4.78 -7.73
CA GLY A 111 13.22 -3.65 -7.95
C GLY A 111 12.47 -2.32 -7.94
N GLY A 112 11.37 -2.23 -7.20
CA GLY A 112 10.52 -1.05 -7.12
C GLY A 112 10.59 -0.36 -5.77
N ARG A 113 9.57 0.47 -5.49
CA ARG A 113 9.48 1.21 -4.23
C ARG A 113 8.09 1.03 -3.62
N MET A 114 8.07 0.85 -2.30
CA MET A 114 6.86 0.79 -1.51
C MET A 114 6.33 2.20 -1.25
N LEU A 115 5.15 2.50 -1.74
CA LEU A 115 4.46 3.76 -1.53
C LEU A 115 3.57 3.64 -0.30
N THR A 116 3.80 4.47 0.71
CA THR A 116 3.07 4.41 1.97
C THR A 116 2.59 5.78 2.44
N ALA A 117 1.47 5.78 3.16
CA ALA A 117 0.94 6.93 3.88
C ALA A 117 1.00 6.71 5.40
N ASP A 118 1.64 5.63 5.85
CA ASP A 118 1.91 5.36 7.25
C ASP A 118 3.22 6.04 7.63
N GLU A 119 3.12 7.13 8.36
CA GLU A 119 4.27 7.97 8.70
C GLU A 119 5.31 7.22 9.55
N ARG A 120 4.88 6.43 10.50
CA ARG A 120 5.79 5.64 11.35
C ARG A 120 6.55 4.61 10.52
N LEU A 121 5.84 3.92 9.64
CA LEU A 121 6.44 2.93 8.76
C LEU A 121 7.44 3.60 7.83
N TYR A 122 7.07 4.70 7.20
CA TYR A 122 7.95 5.43 6.32
C TYR A 122 9.24 5.83 7.02
N HIS A 123 9.15 6.49 8.18
CA HIS A 123 10.33 6.93 8.93
C HIS A 123 11.21 5.76 9.38
N SER A 124 10.60 4.65 9.75
CA SER A 124 11.33 3.44 10.14
C SER A 124 12.15 2.86 8.99
N LEU A 125 11.63 2.90 7.75
CA LEU A 125 12.26 2.30 6.58
C LEU A 125 13.10 3.30 5.77
N ALA A 126 12.89 4.60 5.94
CA ALA A 126 13.60 5.62 5.17
C ALA A 126 15.07 5.72 5.53
N ALA A 127 15.51 5.09 6.61
CA ALA A 127 16.92 4.99 6.96
C ALA A 127 17.57 3.84 6.16
N ALA A 128 18.89 3.91 5.97
CA ALA A 128 19.64 2.84 5.32
C ALA A 128 19.45 1.52 6.09
N PRO A 129 19.39 0.37 5.41
CA PRO A 129 19.63 0.20 3.97
C PRO A 129 18.37 0.27 3.10
N PHE A 130 17.18 0.48 3.67
CA PHE A 130 15.91 0.34 2.95
C PHE A 130 15.38 1.63 2.32
N ALA A 131 16.03 2.78 2.57
CA ALA A 131 15.62 4.06 2.00
C ALA A 131 15.32 4.01 0.49
N PRO A 132 16.10 3.30 -0.37
CA PRO A 132 15.82 3.22 -1.80
C PRO A 132 14.50 2.50 -2.15
N TYR A 133 13.92 1.78 -1.20
CA TYR A 133 12.76 0.93 -1.43
C TYR A 133 11.45 1.53 -0.89
N VAL A 134 11.47 2.76 -0.38
CA VAL A 134 10.26 3.40 0.15
C VAL A 134 10.10 4.79 -0.43
N VAL A 135 8.84 5.22 -0.56
CA VAL A 135 8.49 6.57 -0.99
C VAL A 135 7.25 7.03 -0.22
N TRP A 136 7.25 8.29 0.16
CA TRP A 136 6.16 8.90 0.92
C TRP A 136 5.04 9.36 -0.01
N VAL A 137 3.79 9.18 0.41
CA VAL A 137 2.61 9.48 -0.42
C VAL A 137 2.58 10.93 -0.90
N ALA A 138 3.07 11.87 -0.11
CA ALA A 138 3.09 13.29 -0.47
C ALA A 138 4.23 13.67 -1.43
N ASP A 139 5.17 12.76 -1.69
CA ASP A 139 6.19 12.99 -2.70
C ASP A 139 5.57 12.85 -4.09
N ALA A 140 6.00 13.67 -5.03
CA ALA A 140 5.40 13.67 -6.36
C ALA A 140 5.75 12.38 -7.12
N PRO A 141 4.80 11.82 -7.90
CA PRO A 141 5.14 10.74 -8.83
C PRO A 141 6.24 11.16 -9.80
N ALA A 142 7.10 10.20 -10.16
CA ALA A 142 8.24 10.49 -11.04
C ALA A 142 7.81 10.88 -12.46
N SER A 143 6.68 10.33 -12.93
CA SER A 143 6.15 10.61 -14.26
C SER A 143 4.96 11.55 -14.16
N VAL A 144 5.15 12.77 -14.53
CA VAL A 144 4.10 13.80 -14.55
C VAL A 144 3.87 14.24 -15.98
#